data_a6b14d3d690627f40b0538521ff64829
#
_entry.id   a6b14d3d690627f40b0538521ff64829
#
_cell.length_a   1.000
_cell.length_b   1.000
_cell.length_c   1.000
_cell.angle_alpha   90.00
_cell.angle_beta   90.00
_cell.angle_gamma   90.00
#
_symmetry.space_group_name_H-M   'P 1'
#
loop_
_entity.id
_entity.type
_entity.pdbx_description
1 polymer ?
#
loop_
_entity_poly.entity_id
_entity_poly.type
_entity_poly.pdbx_seq_one_letter_code
_entity_poly.pdbx_strand_id
1 'polypeptide(L)'
;TNPDICLEIKYNGSTFYQTVELKSTKNDSIPGSSIQQIVPDEWVIFVKHTSKDIEVVTGQYINSINSKMQFPDRSPRPQVSFKELISWNNLHRNIDNNELIYTVDDSLANKLALIDDWQGVLSKRWIDILLNSEKVKKTEPWFNNNIRKFILDFLEIYDEYSEEEKALVKSKIQSMIKKETDD
;
A
#
# COMPACT_ATOMS: atom_id res chain seq x y z
N THR A 1 -3.12 13.80 -11.33
CA THR A 1 -3.96 13.32 -10.48
C THR A 1 -4.98 12.40 -11.11
N ASN A 2 -5.39 11.44 -10.45
CA ASN A 2 -6.14 10.29 -10.87
C ASN A 2 -7.65 10.54 -10.90
N PRO A 3 -8.40 9.75 -11.59
CA PRO A 3 -8.12 8.44 -12.18
C PRO A 3 -7.62 8.52 -13.63
N ASP A 4 -7.09 7.36 -14.16
CA ASP A 4 -6.75 7.27 -15.59
C ASP A 4 -7.99 7.33 -16.48
N ILE A 5 -9.10 6.72 -16.03
CA ILE A 5 -10.41 6.76 -16.70
C ILE A 5 -11.50 7.04 -15.66
N CYS A 6 -12.45 7.88 -16.01
CA CYS A 6 -13.69 8.09 -15.24
C CYS A 6 -14.88 7.72 -16.14
N LEU A 7 -15.68 6.78 -15.66
CA LEU A 7 -16.89 6.32 -16.34
C LEU A 7 -18.12 6.98 -15.71
N GLU A 8 -18.96 7.59 -16.54
CA GLU A 8 -20.31 8.02 -16.14
C GLU A 8 -21.27 6.89 -16.49
N ILE A 9 -21.95 6.35 -15.48
CA ILE A 9 -22.90 5.24 -15.60
C ILE A 9 -24.29 5.77 -15.29
N LYS A 10 -25.22 5.65 -16.25
CA LYS A 10 -26.63 6.01 -16.06
C LYS A 10 -27.46 4.75 -15.90
N TYR A 11 -28.09 4.59 -14.74
CA TYR A 11 -28.92 3.44 -14.43
C TYR A 11 -30.15 3.86 -13.62
N ASN A 12 -31.33 3.45 -14.06
CA ASN A 12 -32.62 3.72 -13.41
C ASN A 12 -32.84 5.21 -13.05
N GLY A 13 -32.44 6.14 -13.93
CA GLY A 13 -32.59 7.58 -13.72
C GLY A 13 -31.55 8.21 -12.78
N SER A 14 -30.65 7.43 -12.23
CA SER A 14 -29.51 7.87 -11.42
C SER A 14 -28.22 7.87 -12.22
N THR A 15 -27.32 8.78 -11.88
CA THR A 15 -25.96 8.86 -12.48
C THR A 15 -24.93 8.48 -11.43
N PHE A 16 -24.05 7.54 -11.78
CA PHE A 16 -22.94 7.08 -10.95
C PHE A 16 -21.62 7.35 -11.68
N TYR A 17 -20.56 7.58 -10.93
CA TYR A 17 -19.22 7.71 -11.46
C TYR A 17 -18.35 6.58 -10.94
N GLN A 18 -17.65 5.90 -11.85
CA GLN A 18 -16.71 4.85 -11.51
C GLN A 18 -15.34 5.21 -12.06
N THR A 19 -14.35 5.14 -11.20
CA THR A 19 -12.95 5.37 -11.57
C THR A 19 -12.27 4.06 -11.94
N VAL A 20 -11.33 4.13 -12.90
CA VAL A 20 -10.57 2.98 -13.37
C VAL A 20 -9.10 3.36 -13.48
N GLU A 21 -8.26 2.61 -12.82
CA GLU A 21 -6.82 2.72 -12.89
C GLU A 21 -6.25 1.70 -13.88
N LEU A 22 -5.33 2.13 -14.75
CA LEU A 22 -4.67 1.27 -15.73
C LEU A 22 -3.30 0.85 -15.22
N LYS A 23 -3.02 -0.43 -15.19
CA LYS A 23 -1.70 -0.97 -14.85
C LYS A 23 -1.18 -1.84 -15.97
N SER A 24 0.11 -1.68 -16.30
CA SER A 24 0.75 -2.47 -17.36
C SER A 24 2.15 -2.89 -16.94
N THR A 25 2.49 -4.15 -17.20
CA THR A 25 3.79 -4.70 -16.80
C THR A 25 4.20 -5.88 -17.68
N LYS A 26 5.50 -6.20 -17.65
CA LYS A 26 6.06 -7.47 -18.13
C LYS A 26 6.29 -8.48 -16.98
N ASN A 27 6.15 -8.02 -15.74
CA ASN A 27 6.37 -8.80 -14.53
C ASN A 27 5.03 -9.19 -13.87
N ASP A 28 5.09 -10.00 -12.81
CA ASP A 28 3.89 -10.36 -12.04
C ASP A 28 3.40 -9.25 -11.11
N SER A 29 4.22 -8.24 -10.84
CA SER A 29 3.87 -7.09 -9.99
C SER A 29 4.66 -5.84 -10.36
N ILE A 30 4.08 -4.69 -10.03
CA ILE A 30 4.69 -3.37 -10.16
C ILE A 30 4.43 -2.56 -8.89
N PRO A 31 5.22 -1.51 -8.62
CA PRO A 31 4.86 -0.53 -7.61
C PRO A 31 3.50 0.10 -7.93
N GLY A 32 2.63 0.16 -6.95
CA GLY A 32 1.32 0.78 -7.07
C GLY A 32 1.37 2.31 -6.98
N SER A 33 0.22 2.92 -6.82
CA SER A 33 0.08 4.32 -6.48
C SER A 33 0.63 4.60 -5.08
N SER A 34 0.93 5.84 -4.75
CA SER A 34 1.23 6.22 -3.37
C SER A 34 0.09 5.73 -2.47
N ILE A 35 0.43 5.22 -1.29
CA ILE A 35 -0.57 4.64 -0.38
C ILE A 35 -1.66 5.66 0.00
N GLN A 36 -1.31 6.94 0.09
CA GLN A 36 -2.23 8.04 0.36
C GLN A 36 -3.20 8.34 -0.80
N GLN A 37 -2.93 7.81 -2.00
CA GLN A 37 -3.72 8.03 -3.20
C GLN A 37 -4.54 6.80 -3.61
N ILE A 38 -4.45 5.73 -2.84
CA ILE A 38 -5.18 4.50 -3.15
C ILE A 38 -6.65 4.68 -2.79
N VAL A 39 -7.50 4.44 -3.77
CA VAL A 39 -8.94 4.30 -3.60
C VAL A 39 -9.24 2.79 -3.64
N PRO A 40 -9.59 2.16 -2.51
CA PRO A 40 -9.68 0.69 -2.40
C PRO A 40 -10.65 0.03 -3.37
N ASP A 41 -11.77 0.68 -3.63
CA ASP A 41 -12.87 0.21 -4.50
C ASP A 41 -12.76 0.69 -5.95
N GLU A 42 -11.70 1.44 -6.29
CA GLU A 42 -11.40 1.81 -7.67
C GLU A 42 -11.16 0.56 -8.51
N TRP A 43 -11.69 0.54 -9.73
CA TRP A 43 -11.43 -0.55 -10.66
C TRP A 43 -10.02 -0.46 -11.24
N VAL A 44 -9.40 -1.62 -11.38
CA VAL A 44 -8.10 -1.79 -12.05
C VAL A 44 -8.30 -2.62 -13.31
N ILE A 45 -7.76 -2.14 -14.42
CA ILE A 45 -7.49 -2.96 -15.59
C ILE A 45 -5.99 -3.21 -15.62
N PHE A 46 -5.58 -4.45 -15.37
CA PHE A 46 -4.19 -4.82 -15.29
C PHE A 46 -3.78 -5.65 -16.50
N VAL A 47 -2.86 -5.13 -17.30
CA VAL A 47 -2.35 -5.75 -18.53
C VAL A 47 -0.96 -6.30 -18.28
N LYS A 48 -0.77 -7.59 -18.53
CA LYS A 48 0.54 -8.23 -18.46
C LYS A 48 0.98 -8.64 -19.85
N HIS A 49 2.12 -8.10 -20.27
CA HIS A 49 2.75 -8.44 -21.53
C HIS A 49 3.70 -9.63 -21.34
N THR A 50 3.38 -10.75 -21.97
CA THR A 50 4.29 -11.90 -22.04
C THR A 50 5.06 -11.86 -23.37
N SER A 51 6.03 -12.76 -23.54
CA SER A 51 6.75 -12.88 -24.82
C SER A 51 5.89 -13.39 -25.98
N LYS A 52 4.73 -13.95 -25.69
CA LYS A 52 3.87 -14.63 -26.65
C LYS A 52 2.46 -14.03 -26.73
N ASP A 53 2.00 -13.39 -25.65
CA ASP A 53 0.61 -13.01 -25.50
C ASP A 53 0.43 -11.82 -24.56
N ILE A 54 -0.79 -11.29 -24.52
CA ILE A 54 -1.23 -10.25 -23.61
C ILE A 54 -2.32 -10.85 -22.71
N GLU A 55 -2.06 -10.85 -21.42
CA GLU A 55 -3.01 -11.26 -20.41
C GLU A 55 -3.65 -10.02 -19.76
N VAL A 56 -4.96 -10.05 -19.56
CA VAL A 56 -5.71 -8.95 -18.94
C VAL A 56 -6.53 -9.48 -17.79
N VAL A 57 -6.47 -8.79 -16.66
CA VAL A 57 -7.31 -9.04 -15.50
C VAL A 57 -7.91 -7.74 -15.00
N THR A 58 -9.14 -7.79 -14.50
CA THR A 58 -9.86 -6.65 -13.94
C THR A 58 -10.35 -6.98 -12.53
N GLY A 59 -10.48 -5.97 -11.68
CA GLY A 59 -11.03 -6.10 -10.35
C GLY A 59 -10.80 -4.83 -9.53
N GLN A 60 -11.18 -4.85 -8.26
CA GLN A 60 -10.94 -3.71 -7.39
C GLN A 60 -9.47 -3.60 -6.99
N TYR A 61 -8.99 -2.37 -6.81
CA TYR A 61 -7.59 -2.06 -6.50
C TYR A 61 -7.10 -2.81 -5.26
N ILE A 62 -7.91 -2.82 -4.20
CA ILE A 62 -7.59 -3.49 -2.94
C ILE A 62 -7.24 -4.97 -3.14
N ASN A 63 -7.90 -5.65 -4.09
CA ASN A 63 -7.69 -7.07 -4.34
C ASN A 63 -6.40 -7.37 -5.10
N SER A 64 -5.78 -6.35 -5.72
CA SER A 64 -4.51 -6.45 -6.41
C SER A 64 -3.30 -6.22 -5.50
N ILE A 65 -3.49 -5.63 -4.32
CA ILE A 65 -2.41 -5.29 -3.39
C ILE A 65 -1.91 -6.54 -2.68
N ASN A 66 -0.60 -6.71 -2.64
CA ASN A 66 0.06 -7.64 -1.75
C ASN A 66 0.67 -6.90 -0.54
N SER A 67 1.08 -7.66 0.48
CA SER A 67 1.66 -7.10 1.71
C SER A 67 3.07 -6.51 1.52
N LYS A 68 3.62 -6.51 0.30
CA LYS A 68 4.96 -6.00 0.02
C LYS A 68 4.88 -4.51 -0.24
N MET A 69 5.39 -3.72 0.67
CA MET A 69 5.70 -2.32 0.44
C MET A 69 7.20 -2.17 0.20
N GLN A 70 7.55 -1.39 -0.83
CA GLN A 70 8.94 -1.02 -1.03
C GLN A 70 9.34 -0.01 0.05
N PHE A 71 10.58 -0.11 0.49
CA PHE A 71 11.18 0.81 1.44
C PHE A 71 11.34 2.18 0.78
N PRO A 72 10.91 3.26 1.41
CA PRO A 72 10.79 4.54 0.75
C PRO A 72 12.02 5.41 0.94
N ASP A 73 12.60 5.77 -0.14
CA ASP A 73 13.15 7.10 -0.37
C ASP A 73 12.03 8.10 -0.82
N ARG A 74 10.79 7.62 -0.95
CA ARG A 74 9.59 8.31 -1.47
C ARG A 74 8.35 7.82 -0.74
N SER A 75 7.21 8.37 -1.09
CA SER A 75 5.89 7.89 -0.63
C SER A 75 5.79 6.37 -0.71
N PRO A 76 5.37 5.69 0.36
CA PRO A 76 5.20 4.25 0.34
C PRO A 76 4.23 3.84 -0.77
N ARG A 77 4.63 2.83 -1.53
CA ARG A 77 3.82 2.29 -2.62
C ARG A 77 3.67 0.80 -2.40
N PRO A 78 2.47 0.31 -2.04
CA PRO A 78 2.23 -1.12 -2.02
C PRO A 78 2.40 -1.69 -3.43
N GLN A 79 2.84 -2.93 -3.51
CA GLN A 79 2.93 -3.60 -4.80
C GLN A 79 1.55 -4.03 -5.26
N VAL A 80 1.25 -3.71 -6.52
CA VAL A 80 0.08 -4.21 -7.24
C VAL A 80 0.48 -5.46 -8.00
N SER A 81 -0.20 -6.56 -7.76
CA SER A 81 0.14 -7.87 -8.27
C SER A 81 -0.95 -8.42 -9.19
N PHE A 82 -0.56 -8.77 -10.41
CA PHE A 82 -1.41 -9.45 -11.38
C PHE A 82 -1.89 -10.82 -10.85
N LYS A 83 -0.98 -11.58 -10.22
CA LYS A 83 -1.28 -12.88 -9.63
C LYS A 83 -2.25 -12.79 -8.45
N GLU A 84 -2.09 -11.79 -7.58
CA GLU A 84 -3.02 -11.56 -6.47
C GLU A 84 -4.43 -11.33 -7.00
N LEU A 85 -4.57 -10.47 -8.01
CA LEU A 85 -5.88 -10.15 -8.57
C LEU A 85 -6.54 -11.36 -9.25
N ILE A 86 -5.77 -12.17 -9.99
CA ILE A 86 -6.29 -13.42 -10.57
C ILE A 86 -6.70 -14.41 -9.46
N SER A 87 -5.84 -14.60 -8.46
CA SER A 87 -6.12 -15.53 -7.36
C SER A 87 -7.38 -15.12 -6.61
N TRP A 88 -7.52 -13.82 -6.34
CA TRP A 88 -8.71 -13.30 -5.69
C TRP A 88 -9.96 -13.49 -6.55
N ASN A 89 -9.90 -13.17 -7.84
CA ASN A 89 -11.01 -13.36 -8.76
C ASN A 89 -11.47 -14.83 -8.82
N ASN A 90 -10.53 -15.78 -8.86
CA ASN A 90 -10.84 -17.19 -8.92
C ASN A 90 -11.57 -17.70 -7.67
N LEU A 91 -11.35 -17.09 -6.52
CA LEU A 91 -11.96 -17.48 -5.24
C LEU A 91 -13.28 -16.73 -4.96
N HIS A 92 -13.37 -15.48 -5.38
CA HIS A 92 -14.40 -14.57 -4.90
C HIS A 92 -15.31 -14.00 -6.00
N ARG A 93 -14.95 -14.18 -7.28
CA ARG A 93 -15.72 -13.67 -8.41
C ARG A 93 -16.51 -14.77 -9.08
N ASN A 94 -17.81 -14.56 -9.21
CA ASN A 94 -18.68 -15.40 -10.00
C ASN A 94 -19.41 -14.57 -11.05
N ILE A 95 -19.74 -15.17 -12.18
CA ILE A 95 -20.57 -14.57 -13.22
C ILE A 95 -21.84 -15.39 -13.29
N ASP A 96 -22.96 -14.77 -12.94
CA ASP A 96 -24.27 -15.37 -13.02
C ASP A 96 -25.23 -14.42 -13.73
N ASN A 97 -25.98 -14.92 -14.71
CA ASN A 97 -26.95 -14.14 -15.48
C ASN A 97 -26.42 -12.81 -16.04
N ASN A 98 -25.19 -12.75 -16.51
CA ASN A 98 -24.47 -11.53 -16.93
C ASN A 98 -24.20 -10.52 -15.80
N GLU A 99 -24.35 -10.91 -14.56
CA GLU A 99 -23.97 -10.13 -13.40
C GLU A 99 -22.62 -10.59 -12.84
N LEU A 100 -21.81 -9.63 -12.41
CA LEU A 100 -20.55 -9.89 -11.76
C LEU A 100 -20.77 -9.86 -10.25
N ILE A 101 -20.72 -11.03 -9.63
CA ILE A 101 -20.97 -11.19 -8.20
C ILE A 101 -19.63 -11.42 -7.50
N TYR A 102 -19.36 -10.65 -6.46
CA TYR A 102 -18.20 -10.80 -5.60
C TYR A 102 -18.62 -11.28 -4.21
N THR A 103 -17.92 -12.30 -3.70
CA THR A 103 -18.02 -12.69 -2.29
C THR A 103 -16.93 -11.98 -1.49
N VAL A 104 -17.30 -11.37 -0.38
CA VAL A 104 -16.36 -10.68 0.52
C VAL A 104 -15.84 -11.67 1.55
N ASP A 105 -14.54 -11.65 1.84
CA ASP A 105 -13.93 -12.44 2.89
C ASP A 105 -13.12 -11.57 3.87
N ASP A 106 -12.71 -12.18 4.99
CA ASP A 106 -11.94 -11.51 6.04
C ASP A 106 -10.53 -11.08 5.59
N SER A 107 -10.01 -11.60 4.47
CA SER A 107 -8.70 -11.21 3.95
C SER A 107 -8.67 -9.75 3.50
N LEU A 108 -9.82 -9.22 3.11
CA LEU A 108 -9.99 -7.81 2.75
C LEU A 108 -9.70 -6.88 3.93
N ALA A 109 -10.10 -7.25 5.15
CA ALA A 109 -9.86 -6.45 6.34
C ALA A 109 -8.37 -6.21 6.59
N ASN A 110 -7.52 -7.21 6.37
CA ASN A 110 -6.07 -7.08 6.51
C ASN A 110 -5.46 -6.14 5.46
N LYS A 111 -6.00 -6.14 4.26
CA LYS A 111 -5.55 -5.25 3.18
C LYS A 111 -6.01 -3.80 3.42
N LEU A 112 -7.22 -3.61 3.93
CA LEU A 112 -7.71 -2.29 4.35
C LEU A 112 -6.89 -1.75 5.51
N ALA A 113 -6.62 -2.55 6.54
CA ALA A 113 -5.78 -2.15 7.67
C ALA A 113 -4.36 -1.73 7.22
N LEU A 114 -3.82 -2.35 6.14
CA LEU A 114 -2.54 -1.92 5.57
C LEU A 114 -2.60 -0.50 4.98
N ILE A 115 -3.74 -0.10 4.43
CA ILE A 115 -3.94 1.25 3.88
C ILE A 115 -4.21 2.24 4.99
N ASP A 116 -5.09 1.91 5.91
CA ASP A 116 -5.55 2.82 6.98
C ASP A 116 -4.47 3.11 8.03
N ASP A 117 -3.64 2.09 8.36
CA ASP A 117 -2.53 2.20 9.34
C ASP A 117 -1.16 1.91 8.69
N TRP A 118 -0.94 2.38 7.47
CA TRP A 118 0.32 2.12 6.77
C TRP A 118 1.56 2.63 7.53
N GLN A 119 1.43 3.75 8.25
CA GLN A 119 2.52 4.31 9.06
C GLN A 119 2.88 3.37 10.20
N GLY A 120 1.88 2.86 10.92
CA GLY A 120 2.09 1.87 11.98
C GLY A 120 2.67 0.56 11.46
N VAL A 121 2.20 0.09 10.32
CA VAL A 121 2.74 -1.11 9.66
C VAL A 121 4.20 -0.93 9.26
N LEU A 122 4.55 0.22 8.67
CA LEU A 122 5.95 0.51 8.32
C LEU A 122 6.84 0.66 9.55
N SER A 123 6.38 1.38 10.56
CA SER A 123 7.11 1.55 11.81
C SER A 123 7.45 0.21 12.45
N LYS A 124 6.47 -0.70 12.56
CA LYS A 124 6.69 -2.07 13.08
C LYS A 124 7.73 -2.84 12.26
N ARG A 125 7.67 -2.75 10.92
CA ARG A 125 8.66 -3.40 10.04
C ARG A 125 10.06 -2.81 10.18
N TRP A 126 10.16 -1.51 10.37
CA TRP A 126 11.45 -0.85 10.59
C TRP A 126 12.06 -1.25 11.93
N ILE A 127 11.24 -1.33 12.99
CA ILE A 127 11.67 -1.83 14.28
C ILE A 127 12.16 -3.28 14.17
N ASP A 128 11.45 -4.12 13.43
CA ASP A 128 11.87 -5.50 13.21
C ASP A 128 13.21 -5.58 12.45
N ILE A 129 13.41 -4.77 11.41
CA ILE A 129 14.69 -4.67 10.71
C ILE A 129 15.79 -4.16 11.64
N LEU A 130 15.48 -3.18 12.47
CA LEU A 130 16.43 -2.59 13.40
C LEU A 130 16.93 -3.61 14.43
N LEU A 131 16.00 -4.35 15.04
CA LEU A 131 16.27 -5.23 16.19
C LEU A 131 16.63 -6.66 15.79
N ASN A 132 16.01 -7.20 14.73
CA ASN A 132 16.03 -8.63 14.44
C ASN A 132 16.71 -9.00 13.12
N SER A 133 17.00 -8.05 12.24
CA SER A 133 17.60 -8.36 10.94
C SER A 133 19.11 -8.54 11.05
N GLU A 134 19.59 -9.75 10.95
CA GLU A 134 21.02 -10.08 10.87
C GLU A 134 21.64 -9.79 9.50
N LYS A 135 20.81 -9.74 8.45
CA LYS A 135 21.27 -9.58 7.06
C LYS A 135 20.80 -8.26 6.46
N VAL A 136 21.74 -7.42 6.12
CA VAL A 136 21.50 -6.26 5.27
C VAL A 136 21.21 -6.73 3.85
N LYS A 137 20.10 -6.31 3.24
CA LYS A 137 19.85 -6.59 1.82
C LYS A 137 20.96 -5.97 0.98
N LYS A 138 21.50 -6.73 0.03
CA LYS A 138 22.59 -6.25 -0.84
C LYS A 138 22.27 -4.99 -1.62
N THR A 139 20.99 -4.74 -1.90
CA THR A 139 20.51 -3.62 -2.72
C THR A 139 20.33 -2.32 -1.95
N GLU A 140 20.22 -2.36 -0.60
CA GLU A 140 19.88 -1.18 0.22
C GLU A 140 20.71 -1.09 1.52
N PRO A 141 22.03 -1.42 1.50
CA PRO A 141 22.85 -1.46 2.72
C PRO A 141 23.01 -0.08 3.39
N TRP A 142 23.07 0.98 2.61
CA TRP A 142 23.23 2.35 3.08
C TRP A 142 22.01 2.81 3.90
N PHE A 143 20.81 2.47 3.45
CA PHE A 143 19.57 2.86 4.11
C PHE A 143 19.44 2.22 5.50
N ASN A 144 19.65 0.90 5.59
CA ASN A 144 19.58 0.18 6.85
C ASN A 144 20.62 0.68 7.85
N ASN A 145 21.83 0.98 7.38
CA ASN A 145 22.89 1.50 8.24
C ASN A 145 22.60 2.94 8.68
N ASN A 146 22.05 3.79 7.80
CA ASN A 146 21.70 5.16 8.16
C ASN A 146 20.57 5.21 9.19
N ILE A 147 19.54 4.36 9.07
CA ILE A 147 18.49 4.27 10.09
C ILE A 147 19.05 3.82 11.44
N ARG A 148 19.92 2.79 11.46
CA ARG A 148 20.55 2.33 12.69
C ARG A 148 21.39 3.45 13.33
N LYS A 149 22.19 4.15 12.53
CA LYS A 149 22.98 5.29 13.01
C LYS A 149 22.07 6.40 13.56
N PHE A 150 21.02 6.78 12.81
CA PHE A 150 20.05 7.78 13.27
C PHE A 150 19.39 7.40 14.60
N ILE A 151 18.97 6.14 14.75
CA ILE A 151 18.35 5.69 15.99
C ILE A 151 19.35 5.69 17.16
N LEU A 152 20.60 5.27 16.93
CA LEU A 152 21.63 5.34 17.97
C LEU A 152 21.89 6.78 18.41
N ASP A 153 22.09 7.70 17.48
CA ASP A 153 22.30 9.11 17.77
C ASP A 153 21.10 9.74 18.52
N PHE A 154 19.88 9.35 18.10
CA PHE A 154 18.67 9.80 18.80
C PHE A 154 18.58 9.26 20.24
N LEU A 155 18.89 7.98 20.46
CA LEU A 155 18.89 7.38 21.79
C LEU A 155 19.95 8.02 22.69
N GLU A 156 21.15 8.28 22.20
CA GLU A 156 22.21 8.99 22.95
C GLU A 156 21.72 10.36 23.44
N ILE A 157 21.12 11.16 22.56
CA ILE A 157 20.56 12.47 22.91
C ILE A 157 19.37 12.32 23.87
N TYR A 158 18.51 11.34 23.64
CA TYR A 158 17.31 11.12 24.45
C TYR A 158 17.64 10.66 25.87
N ASP A 159 18.73 9.90 26.04
CA ASP A 159 19.18 9.44 27.37
C ASP A 159 19.73 10.59 28.25
N GLU A 160 20.21 11.67 27.63
CA GLU A 160 20.66 12.87 28.32
C GLU A 160 19.50 13.73 28.85
N TYR A 161 18.26 13.52 28.36
CA TYR A 161 17.09 14.32 28.74
C TYR A 161 16.51 13.90 30.09
N SER A 162 16.03 14.88 30.85
CA SER A 162 15.15 14.64 32.03
C SER A 162 13.83 13.99 31.59
N GLU A 163 13.09 13.41 32.53
CA GLU A 163 11.80 12.78 32.25
C GLU A 163 10.74 13.80 31.72
N GLU A 164 10.82 15.06 32.16
CA GLU A 164 9.97 16.13 31.65
C GLU A 164 10.31 16.48 30.19
N GLU A 165 11.59 16.57 29.86
CA GLU A 165 12.05 16.81 28.47
C GLU A 165 11.70 15.66 27.55
N LYS A 166 11.85 14.41 28.00
CA LYS A 166 11.44 13.21 27.27
C LYS A 166 9.93 13.22 26.95
N ALA A 167 9.10 13.59 27.93
CA ALA A 167 7.67 13.73 27.75
C ALA A 167 7.32 14.82 26.72
N LEU A 168 8.03 15.96 26.77
CA LEU A 168 7.83 17.06 25.83
C LEU A 168 8.20 16.67 24.40
N VAL A 169 9.34 16.00 24.19
CA VAL A 169 9.78 15.50 22.89
C VAL A 169 8.76 14.52 22.30
N LYS A 170 8.30 13.57 23.10
CA LYS A 170 7.28 12.61 22.70
C LYS A 170 5.98 13.29 22.28
N SER A 171 5.50 14.24 23.08
CA SER A 171 4.27 15.01 22.79
C SER A 171 4.41 15.81 21.50
N LYS A 172 5.59 16.44 21.28
CA LYS A 172 5.88 17.20 20.06
C LYS A 172 5.84 16.31 18.80
N ILE A 173 6.49 15.13 18.86
CA ILE A 173 6.47 14.18 17.74
C ILE A 173 5.03 13.71 17.48
N GLN A 174 4.28 13.34 18.49
CA GLN A 174 2.88 12.93 18.35
C GLN A 174 2.01 14.02 17.72
N SER A 175 2.22 15.29 18.08
CA SER A 175 1.45 16.40 17.51
C SER A 175 1.77 16.65 16.03
N MET A 176 3.00 16.37 15.59
CA MET A 176 3.39 16.45 14.18
C MET A 176 2.74 15.35 13.34
N ILE A 177 2.73 14.11 13.83
CA ILE A 177 2.08 12.97 13.15
C ILE A 177 0.58 13.25 12.94
N LYS A 178 -0.11 13.81 13.94
CA LYS A 178 -1.54 14.15 13.82
C LYS A 178 -1.85 15.25 12.80
N LYS A 179 -0.90 16.16 12.55
CA LYS A 179 -1.10 17.25 11.59
C LYS A 179 -1.01 16.79 10.12
N GLU A 180 -0.30 15.71 9.85
CA GLU A 180 -0.20 15.15 8.48
C GLU A 180 -1.44 14.33 8.08
N THR A 181 -2.29 13.96 9.03
CA THR A 181 -3.51 13.19 8.78
C THR A 181 -4.77 14.04 8.67
N ASP A 182 -4.69 15.35 8.99
CA ASP A 182 -5.84 16.27 9.00
C ASP A 182 -5.87 17.23 7.77
N ASP A 183 -4.94 17.10 6.81
CA ASP A 183 -4.87 17.79 5.53
C ASP A 183 -5.28 16.84 4.36
#